data_c366a4d96920c22b228562be45980dfb
#
_entry.id   c366a4d96920c22b228562be45980dfb
#
_cell.length_a   1.000
_cell.length_b   1.000
_cell.length_c   1.000
_cell.angle_alpha   90.00
_cell.angle_beta   90.00
_cell.angle_gamma   90.00
#
_symmetry.space_group_name_H-M   'P 1'
#
loop_
_entity.id
_entity.type
_entity.pdbx_description
1 polymer ?
#
loop_
_entity_poly.entity_id
_entity_poly.type
_entity_poly.pdbx_seq_one_letter_code
_entity_poly.pdbx_strand_id
1 'polypeptide(L)'
;MRRPRNAAAPLPAIVPPVLDEIKRIADVGFDRLYGLEITEAQDGRIRGQVTVRDELKQPAGLVHGGVYAAIAESLASTGTAVVVMGEGKVAMGISNLTSFMRPITTGTVYAEARAKHRGRTTWVWEVEITDDAGKLCVLTRVTVAVRDAPPA
;
A
#
# COMPACT_ATOMS: atom_id res chain seq x y z
N MET A 1 -34.48 17.30 -6.85
CA MET A 1 -33.50 18.03 -6.03
C MET A 1 -32.62 17.00 -5.31
N ARG A 2 -31.37 16.69 -5.79
CA ARG A 2 -30.48 15.72 -5.15
C ARG A 2 -29.72 16.40 -4.02
N ARG A 3 -29.80 15.84 -2.81
CA ARG A 3 -28.98 16.31 -1.67
C ARG A 3 -27.51 16.11 -2.01
N PRO A 4 -26.60 17.06 -1.71
CA PRO A 4 -25.16 16.86 -1.90
C PRO A 4 -24.71 15.71 -1.02
N ARG A 5 -23.90 14.78 -1.58
CA ARG A 5 -23.24 13.73 -0.82
C ARG A 5 -22.32 14.40 0.18
N ASN A 6 -22.53 14.10 1.44
CA ASN A 6 -21.69 14.53 2.55
C ASN A 6 -20.23 14.15 2.23
N ALA A 7 -19.39 15.12 1.96
CA ALA A 7 -17.96 14.90 1.90
C ALA A 7 -17.54 14.48 3.32
N ALA A 8 -17.03 13.26 3.46
CA ALA A 8 -16.48 12.80 4.73
C ALA A 8 -15.42 13.82 5.18
N ALA A 9 -15.49 14.23 6.45
CA ALA A 9 -14.47 15.10 7.02
C ALA A 9 -13.09 14.47 6.82
N PRO A 10 -12.05 15.25 6.49
CA PRO A 10 -10.69 14.73 6.38
C PRO A 10 -10.29 14.11 7.73
N LEU A 11 -9.80 12.88 7.70
CA LEU A 11 -9.26 12.24 8.87
C LEU A 11 -7.98 12.99 9.33
N PRO A 12 -7.66 13.01 10.63
CA PRO A 12 -6.47 13.69 11.12
C PRO A 12 -5.21 13.16 10.44
N ALA A 13 -4.24 14.04 10.20
CA ALA A 13 -2.94 13.66 9.68
C ALA A 13 -2.31 12.60 10.58
N ILE A 14 -1.71 11.57 9.96
CA ILE A 14 -0.94 10.58 10.69
C ILE A 14 0.27 11.29 11.29
N VAL A 15 0.32 11.36 12.62
CA VAL A 15 1.39 12.06 13.36
C VAL A 15 2.67 11.20 13.42
N PRO A 16 3.86 11.81 13.58
CA PRO A 16 5.15 11.11 13.57
C PRO A 16 5.25 9.81 14.38
N PRO A 17 4.69 9.69 15.60
CA PRO A 17 4.72 8.44 16.35
C PRO A 17 4.06 7.26 15.63
N VAL A 18 3.03 7.53 14.80
CA VAL A 18 2.32 6.50 14.03
C VAL A 18 3.17 6.04 12.84
N LEU A 19 3.92 6.92 12.20
CA LEU A 19 4.82 6.54 11.10
C LEU A 19 5.95 5.62 11.61
N ASP A 20 6.50 5.87 12.79
CA ASP A 20 7.54 5.01 13.36
C ASP A 20 6.99 3.63 13.74
N GLU A 21 5.75 3.55 14.20
CA GLU A 21 5.07 2.28 14.45
C GLU A 21 4.82 1.52 13.14
N ILE A 22 4.35 2.21 12.10
CA ILE A 22 4.16 1.64 10.75
C ILE A 22 5.48 1.06 10.22
N LYS A 23 6.58 1.81 10.34
CA LYS A 23 7.90 1.35 9.90
C LYS A 23 8.33 0.09 10.66
N ARG A 24 8.10 0.03 11.98
CA ARG A 24 8.42 -1.17 12.78
C ARG A 24 7.59 -2.38 12.36
N ILE A 25 6.31 -2.19 12.02
CA ILE A 25 5.43 -3.27 11.51
C ILE A 25 5.91 -3.75 10.14
N ALA A 26 6.31 -2.85 9.26
CA ALA A 26 6.83 -3.18 7.93
C ALA A 26 8.23 -3.83 7.97
N ASP A 27 9.01 -3.63 9.02
CA ASP A 27 10.36 -4.22 9.18
C ASP A 27 10.33 -5.66 9.73
N VAL A 28 9.22 -6.36 9.57
CA VAL A 28 9.09 -7.77 9.99
C VAL A 28 8.39 -8.61 8.91
N GLY A 29 8.57 -9.92 9.00
CA GLY A 29 7.85 -10.86 8.15
C GLY A 29 8.19 -10.73 6.66
N PHE A 30 7.18 -10.81 5.82
CA PHE A 30 7.35 -10.88 4.37
C PHE A 30 7.87 -9.56 3.79
N ASP A 31 7.42 -8.42 4.28
CA ASP A 31 7.82 -7.10 3.79
C ASP A 31 9.33 -6.87 3.94
N ARG A 32 9.90 -7.34 5.04
CA ARG A 32 11.34 -7.32 5.26
C ARG A 32 12.10 -8.18 4.26
N LEU A 33 11.54 -9.32 3.82
CA LEU A 33 12.23 -10.21 2.88
C LEU A 33 12.48 -9.55 1.52
N TYR A 34 11.56 -8.74 1.02
CA TYR A 34 11.78 -8.01 -0.23
C TYR A 34 12.25 -6.57 -0.02
N GLY A 35 12.38 -6.13 1.24
CA GLY A 35 13.00 -4.87 1.60
C GLY A 35 12.10 -3.66 1.40
N LEU A 36 10.80 -3.76 1.75
CA LEU A 36 9.89 -2.61 1.71
C LEU A 36 10.26 -1.60 2.80
N GLU A 37 10.49 -0.37 2.39
CA GLU A 37 10.67 0.79 3.26
C GLU A 37 9.47 1.72 3.10
N ILE A 38 8.69 1.94 4.16
CA ILE A 38 7.62 2.94 4.15
C ILE A 38 8.24 4.31 4.41
N THR A 39 8.10 5.22 3.45
CA THR A 39 8.75 6.54 3.48
C THR A 39 7.80 7.64 3.93
N GLU A 40 6.50 7.49 3.68
CA GLU A 40 5.48 8.48 4.03
C GLU A 40 4.15 7.79 4.32
N ALA A 41 3.45 8.24 5.34
CA ALA A 41 2.08 7.85 5.63
C ALA A 41 1.26 9.08 6.01
N GLN A 42 0.17 9.31 5.28
CA GLN A 42 -0.79 10.38 5.50
C GLN A 42 -2.20 9.83 5.37
N ASP A 43 -3.18 10.65 5.71
CA ASP A 43 -4.57 10.25 5.53
C ASP A 43 -4.89 9.92 4.07
N GLY A 44 -5.17 8.64 3.81
CA GLY A 44 -5.49 8.13 2.47
C GLY A 44 -4.35 8.08 1.47
N ARG A 45 -3.13 8.30 1.90
CA ARG A 45 -1.94 8.18 1.07
C ARG A 45 -0.81 7.54 1.85
N ILE A 46 -0.16 6.55 1.27
CA ILE A 46 1.02 5.90 1.83
C ILE A 46 2.04 5.67 0.71
N ARG A 47 3.30 5.90 1.02
CA ARG A 47 4.41 5.71 0.09
C ARG A 47 5.42 4.73 0.65
N GLY A 48 6.04 4.00 -0.25
CA GLY A 48 7.15 3.11 0.07
C GLY A 48 8.08 2.96 -1.10
N GLN A 49 9.20 2.33 -0.84
CA GLN A 49 10.22 2.05 -1.84
C GLN A 49 10.88 0.69 -1.59
N VAL A 50 11.44 0.13 -2.64
CA VAL A 50 12.23 -1.11 -2.59
C VAL A 50 13.45 -0.95 -3.49
N THR A 51 14.65 -1.16 -2.95
CA THR A 51 15.87 -1.23 -3.75
C THR A 51 15.90 -2.54 -4.53
N VAL A 52 16.09 -2.44 -5.85
CA VAL A 52 16.18 -3.60 -6.73
C VAL A 52 17.48 -4.37 -6.48
N ARG A 53 17.33 -5.67 -6.23
CA ARG A 53 18.45 -6.61 -6.11
C ARG A 53 18.12 -7.88 -6.86
N ASP A 54 19.11 -8.72 -7.11
CA ASP A 54 18.96 -9.87 -8.03
C ASP A 54 17.95 -10.90 -7.54
N GLU A 55 17.79 -11.07 -6.22
CA GLU A 55 16.81 -11.98 -5.61
C GLU A 55 15.36 -11.59 -5.88
N LEU A 56 15.12 -10.34 -6.26
CA LEU A 56 13.77 -9.84 -6.60
C LEU A 56 13.43 -9.99 -8.09
N LYS A 57 14.38 -10.49 -8.90
CA LYS A 57 14.22 -10.56 -10.36
C LYS A 57 13.73 -11.94 -10.78
N GLN A 58 12.99 -11.93 -11.87
CA GLN A 58 12.68 -13.16 -12.60
C GLN A 58 13.83 -13.54 -13.55
N PRO A 59 13.85 -14.76 -14.10
CA PRO A 59 14.95 -15.23 -14.97
C PRO A 59 15.28 -14.32 -16.15
N ALA A 60 14.34 -13.50 -16.62
CA ALA A 60 14.57 -12.52 -17.69
C ALA A 60 15.29 -11.22 -17.23
N GLY A 61 15.70 -11.14 -15.95
CA GLY A 61 16.49 -10.02 -15.41
C GLY A 61 15.72 -8.78 -15.00
N LEU A 62 14.40 -8.81 -15.03
CA LEU A 62 13.54 -7.72 -14.55
C LEU A 62 12.88 -8.10 -13.23
N VAL A 63 12.50 -7.11 -12.43
CA VAL A 63 11.80 -7.32 -11.15
C VAL A 63 10.57 -8.19 -11.37
N HIS A 64 10.42 -9.21 -10.53
CA HIS A 64 9.31 -10.15 -10.61
C HIS A 64 7.98 -9.46 -10.28
N GLY A 65 6.94 -9.73 -11.07
CA GLY A 65 5.62 -9.12 -10.88
C GLY A 65 5.02 -9.33 -9.48
N GLY A 66 5.34 -10.46 -8.84
CA GLY A 66 4.93 -10.74 -7.46
C GLY A 66 5.47 -9.73 -6.44
N VAL A 67 6.65 -9.14 -6.68
CA VAL A 67 7.21 -8.09 -5.81
C VAL A 67 6.34 -6.84 -5.88
N TYR A 68 5.93 -6.41 -7.07
CA TYR A 68 5.04 -5.25 -7.22
C TYR A 68 3.67 -5.48 -6.58
N ALA A 69 3.10 -6.68 -6.78
CA ALA A 69 1.83 -7.03 -6.15
C ALA A 69 1.94 -7.05 -4.62
N ALA A 70 3.05 -7.55 -4.06
CA ALA A 70 3.33 -7.52 -2.63
C ALA A 70 3.45 -6.09 -2.09
N ILE A 71 4.21 -5.23 -2.75
CA ILE A 71 4.32 -3.80 -2.38
C ILE A 71 2.94 -3.14 -2.32
N ALA A 72 2.13 -3.33 -3.37
CA ALA A 72 0.81 -2.73 -3.44
C ALA A 72 -0.12 -3.22 -2.33
N GLU A 73 -0.10 -4.53 -2.04
CA GLU A 73 -0.87 -5.16 -0.97
C GLU A 73 -0.48 -4.60 0.40
N SER A 74 0.82 -4.55 0.69
CA SER A 74 1.34 -4.09 1.98
C SER A 74 1.02 -2.61 2.22
N LEU A 75 1.19 -1.75 1.21
CA LEU A 75 0.84 -0.33 1.36
C LEU A 75 -0.66 -0.13 1.58
N ALA A 76 -1.52 -0.79 0.80
CA ALA A 76 -2.97 -0.65 0.92
C ALA A 76 -3.50 -1.18 2.27
N SER A 77 -3.03 -2.36 2.67
CA SER A 77 -3.43 -2.99 3.93
C SER A 77 -2.94 -2.18 5.14
N THR A 78 -1.68 -1.74 5.13
CA THR A 78 -1.12 -0.88 6.19
C THR A 78 -1.85 0.45 6.25
N GLY A 79 -2.07 1.11 5.10
CA GLY A 79 -2.79 2.38 5.03
C GLY A 79 -4.24 2.30 5.53
N THR A 80 -4.88 1.13 5.42
CA THR A 80 -6.19 0.88 6.02
C THR A 80 -6.06 0.58 7.51
N ALA A 81 -5.15 -0.33 7.89
CA ALA A 81 -4.98 -0.80 9.26
C ALA A 81 -4.72 0.34 10.25
N VAL A 82 -3.82 1.27 9.93
CA VAL A 82 -3.48 2.40 10.82
C VAL A 82 -4.66 3.31 11.15
N VAL A 83 -5.68 3.31 10.29
CA VAL A 83 -6.90 4.11 10.52
C VAL A 83 -7.91 3.31 11.36
N VAL A 84 -8.10 2.02 11.04
CA VAL A 84 -9.21 1.25 11.62
C VAL A 84 -8.85 0.51 12.92
N MET A 85 -7.57 0.32 13.21
CA MET A 85 -7.12 -0.38 14.44
C MET A 85 -7.57 0.33 15.71
N GLY A 86 -7.59 1.68 15.71
CA GLY A 86 -8.09 2.46 16.85
C GLY A 86 -9.59 2.26 17.14
N GLU A 87 -10.34 1.68 16.18
CA GLU A 87 -11.75 1.34 16.32
C GLU A 87 -11.98 -0.14 16.70
N GLY A 88 -10.94 -0.87 17.06
CA GLY A 88 -11.02 -2.31 17.34
C GLY A 88 -11.26 -3.17 16.10
N LYS A 89 -10.79 -2.69 14.92
CA LYS A 89 -10.97 -3.38 13.66
C LYS A 89 -9.64 -3.82 13.06
N VAL A 90 -9.72 -4.75 12.12
CA VAL A 90 -8.60 -5.27 11.33
C VAL A 90 -8.83 -5.04 9.85
N ALA A 91 -7.73 -4.89 9.11
CA ALA A 91 -7.70 -4.75 7.67
C ALA A 91 -7.15 -6.04 7.03
N MET A 92 -7.82 -6.54 6.00
CA MET A 92 -7.42 -7.74 5.26
C MET A 92 -7.61 -7.52 3.77
N GLY A 93 -6.56 -7.71 2.97
CA GLY A 93 -6.68 -7.69 1.52
C GLY A 93 -7.60 -8.80 1.02
N ILE A 94 -8.48 -8.47 0.07
CA ILE A 94 -9.40 -9.43 -0.54
C ILE A 94 -9.30 -9.48 -2.06
N SER A 95 -8.68 -8.50 -2.70
CA SER A 95 -8.31 -8.59 -4.11
C SER A 95 -7.15 -7.67 -4.44
N ASN A 96 -6.31 -8.11 -5.36
CA ASN A 96 -5.17 -7.38 -5.87
C ASN A 96 -5.11 -7.57 -7.38
N LEU A 97 -5.43 -6.53 -8.12
CA LEU A 97 -5.44 -6.53 -9.58
C LEU A 97 -4.31 -5.64 -10.08
N THR A 98 -3.23 -6.26 -10.52
CA THR A 98 -2.00 -5.59 -10.93
C THR A 98 -1.79 -5.68 -12.45
N SER A 99 -1.50 -4.52 -13.06
CA SER A 99 -1.14 -4.38 -14.47
C SER A 99 0.33 -3.97 -14.57
N PHE A 100 1.13 -4.78 -15.28
CA PHE A 100 2.55 -4.56 -15.50
C PHE A 100 2.75 -3.91 -16.88
N MET A 101 3.23 -2.67 -16.91
CA MET A 101 3.30 -1.89 -18.15
C MET A 101 4.74 -1.68 -18.63
N ARG A 102 5.69 -1.52 -17.71
CA ARG A 102 7.12 -1.31 -18.03
C ARG A 102 8.01 -2.10 -17.09
N PRO A 103 9.11 -2.69 -17.60
CA PRO A 103 10.07 -3.40 -16.75
C PRO A 103 10.92 -2.42 -15.92
N ILE A 104 11.24 -2.83 -14.69
CA ILE A 104 12.31 -2.22 -13.89
C ILE A 104 13.39 -3.30 -13.72
N THR A 105 14.65 -2.97 -13.99
CA THR A 105 15.77 -3.91 -13.96
C THR A 105 16.81 -3.56 -12.90
N THR A 106 16.91 -2.30 -12.53
CA THR A 106 17.89 -1.76 -11.57
C THR A 106 17.31 -0.55 -10.85
N GLY A 107 18.02 -0.01 -9.88
CA GLY A 107 17.65 1.20 -9.16
C GLY A 107 16.63 0.95 -8.05
N THR A 108 15.68 1.84 -7.91
CA THR A 108 14.66 1.79 -6.86
C THR A 108 13.26 1.73 -7.46
N VAL A 109 12.42 0.90 -6.89
CA VAL A 109 10.98 0.86 -7.13
C VAL A 109 10.32 1.81 -6.14
N TYR A 110 9.62 2.83 -6.64
CA TYR A 110 8.83 3.75 -5.82
C TYR A 110 7.36 3.44 -5.95
N ALA A 111 6.64 3.39 -4.85
CA ALA A 111 5.22 3.09 -4.84
C ALA A 111 4.44 4.15 -4.05
N GLU A 112 3.31 4.57 -4.60
CA GLU A 112 2.36 5.44 -3.91
C GLU A 112 0.97 4.82 -3.97
N ALA A 113 0.38 4.56 -2.80
CA ALA A 113 -0.99 4.11 -2.64
C ALA A 113 -1.91 5.28 -2.26
N ARG A 114 -3.03 5.41 -2.96
CA ARG A 114 -4.08 6.40 -2.70
C ARG A 114 -5.43 5.73 -2.51
N ALA A 115 -6.10 6.02 -1.40
CA ALA A 115 -7.45 5.53 -1.15
C ALA A 115 -8.45 6.21 -2.11
N LYS A 116 -9.15 5.40 -2.90
CA LYS A 116 -10.21 5.84 -3.82
C LYS A 116 -11.60 5.70 -3.21
N HIS A 117 -11.76 4.75 -2.31
CA HIS A 117 -13.01 4.53 -1.57
C HIS A 117 -12.69 4.08 -0.15
N ARG A 118 -13.44 4.62 0.81
CA ARG A 118 -13.36 4.27 2.23
C ARG A 118 -14.76 4.02 2.75
N GLY A 119 -15.19 2.79 2.70
CA GLY A 119 -16.45 2.35 3.25
C GLY A 119 -16.29 1.78 4.66
N ARG A 120 -17.39 1.56 5.33
CA ARG A 120 -17.42 0.96 6.67
C ARG A 120 -16.82 -0.44 6.70
N THR A 121 -16.96 -1.21 5.64
CA THR A 121 -16.57 -2.63 5.56
C THR A 121 -15.58 -2.93 4.42
N THR A 122 -15.33 -1.96 3.53
CA THR A 122 -14.49 -2.17 2.35
C THR A 122 -13.83 -0.86 1.95
N TRP A 123 -12.52 -0.93 1.70
CA TRP A 123 -11.72 0.15 1.13
C TRP A 123 -11.17 -0.28 -0.23
N VAL A 124 -11.02 0.69 -1.13
CA VAL A 124 -10.38 0.47 -2.43
C VAL A 124 -9.22 1.44 -2.57
N TRP A 125 -8.07 0.90 -2.90
CA TRP A 125 -6.84 1.63 -3.12
C TRP A 125 -6.40 1.52 -4.58
N GLU A 126 -5.78 2.57 -5.07
CA GLU A 126 -5.01 2.56 -6.31
C GLU A 126 -3.54 2.80 -5.96
N VAL A 127 -2.68 1.95 -6.50
CA VAL A 127 -1.24 2.01 -6.25
C VAL A 127 -0.53 2.18 -7.57
N GLU A 128 0.21 3.26 -7.67
CA GLU A 128 1.10 3.55 -8.79
C GLU A 128 2.53 3.20 -8.39
N ILE A 129 3.23 2.49 -9.26
CA ILE A 129 4.64 2.14 -9.07
C ILE A 129 5.45 2.72 -10.21
N THR A 130 6.51 3.44 -9.86
CA THR A 130 7.37 4.16 -10.80
C THR A 130 8.83 3.73 -10.65
N ASP A 131 9.63 3.96 -11.69
CA ASP A 131 11.09 3.83 -11.68
C ASP A 131 11.80 5.11 -11.20
N ASP A 132 13.14 5.11 -11.17
CA ASP A 132 13.97 6.26 -10.78
C ASP A 132 13.74 7.50 -11.66
N ALA A 133 13.24 7.33 -12.88
CA ALA A 133 12.90 8.43 -13.79
C ALA A 133 11.46 8.94 -13.58
N GLY A 134 10.73 8.39 -12.60
CA GLY A 134 9.34 8.73 -12.32
C GLY A 134 8.35 8.21 -13.37
N LYS A 135 8.75 7.26 -14.23
CA LYS A 135 7.85 6.66 -15.23
C LYS A 135 6.96 5.63 -14.58
N LEU A 136 5.66 5.72 -14.85
CA LEU A 136 4.69 4.72 -14.38
C LEU A 136 5.00 3.36 -15.01
N CYS A 137 5.31 2.39 -14.18
CA CYS A 137 5.68 1.02 -14.56
C CYS A 137 4.60 0.00 -14.24
N VAL A 138 3.90 0.20 -13.13
CA VAL A 138 2.85 -0.72 -12.66
C VAL A 138 1.68 0.07 -12.09
N LEU A 139 0.48 -0.40 -12.37
CA LEU A 139 -0.76 0.12 -11.77
C LEU A 139 -1.51 -1.03 -11.11
N THR A 140 -1.88 -0.84 -9.85
CA THR A 140 -2.57 -1.85 -9.07
C THR A 140 -3.83 -1.28 -8.43
N ARG A 141 -4.91 -2.06 -8.43
CA ARG A 141 -6.07 -1.82 -7.58
C ARG A 141 -6.13 -2.89 -6.50
N VAL A 142 -6.13 -2.45 -5.24
CA VAL A 142 -6.25 -3.32 -4.07
C VAL A 142 -7.57 -3.04 -3.37
N THR A 143 -8.32 -4.09 -3.07
CA THR A 143 -9.53 -4.01 -2.24
C THR A 143 -9.23 -4.64 -0.89
N VAL A 144 -9.52 -3.89 0.18
CA VAL A 144 -9.26 -4.28 1.56
C VAL A 144 -10.58 -4.38 2.31
N ALA A 145 -10.80 -5.51 2.97
CA ALA A 145 -11.93 -5.69 3.88
C ALA A 145 -11.57 -5.12 5.26
N VAL A 146 -12.55 -4.43 5.86
CA VAL A 146 -12.50 -3.97 7.25
C VAL A 146 -13.48 -4.81 8.07
N ARG A 147 -13.00 -5.47 9.11
CA ARG A 147 -13.78 -6.37 9.97
C ARG A 147 -13.49 -6.05 11.43
N ASP A 148 -14.41 -6.43 12.31
CA ASP A 148 -14.15 -6.37 13.74
C ASP A 148 -13.00 -7.32 14.08
N ALA A 149 -12.11 -6.90 14.99
CA ALA A 149 -11.03 -7.74 15.47
C ALA A 149 -11.63 -8.96 16.19
N PRO A 150 -11.03 -10.17 16.04
CA PRO A 150 -11.47 -11.32 16.82
C PRO A 150 -11.33 -11.02 18.32
N PRO A 151 -12.20 -11.59 19.17
CA PRO A 151 -12.05 -11.45 20.61
C PRO A 151 -10.70 -12.01 21.05
N ALA A 152 -10.08 -11.33 22.02
CA ALA A 152 -8.81 -11.74 22.62
C ALA A 152 -8.90 -13.10 23.35
#